data_6c6345b9dcac186d9b19b3e6fc321ba4
#
_entry.id   6c6345b9dcac186d9b19b3e6fc321ba4
#
_cell.length_a   1.000
_cell.length_b   1.000
_cell.length_c   1.000
_cell.angle_alpha   90.00
_cell.angle_beta   90.00
_cell.angle_gamma   90.00
#
_symmetry.space_group_name_H-M   'P 1'
#
loop_
_entity.id
_entity.type
_entity.pdbx_description
1 polymer ?
#
loop_
_entity_poly.entity_id
_entity_poly.type
_entity_poly.pdbx_seq_one_letter_code
_entity_poly.pdbx_strand_id
1 'polypeptide(L)'
;MASDAPWHQGPRACFDLETTGRDPQQARIVTASVVLVSPAGEVQQEWEWLADPGIEIPEEAAAVHGVSTERARAEGRPVAEVTAELGEVLAGFWRSGVPVLAFNAAYDLTVLTRETERHGLPAPEPFPVLDPFVLNKQVHRYRRGKRTLGALCEEYGVVLDAAHTSAADALATERLAAALADRFAELRQPAAALHEAQIGWAAEQAASLQEYFRRKDPAAVVDGTWPVHPRP
;
A
#
# COMPACT_ATOMS: atom_id res chain seq x y z
N MET A 1 -23.26 -1.82 0.94
CA MET A 1 -23.31 -0.98 2.17
C MET A 1 -22.07 -1.34 2.99
N ALA A 2 -21.30 -0.34 3.43
CA ALA A 2 -20.15 -0.60 4.32
C ALA A 2 -20.67 -1.29 5.59
N SER A 3 -19.92 -2.29 6.07
CA SER A 3 -20.25 -3.02 7.29
C SER A 3 -19.98 -2.13 8.51
N ASP A 4 -20.90 -2.07 9.45
CA ASP A 4 -20.69 -1.41 10.75
C ASP A 4 -19.82 -2.25 11.70
N ALA A 5 -19.50 -3.50 11.32
CA ALA A 5 -18.62 -4.37 12.09
C ALA A 5 -17.16 -3.89 12.01
N PRO A 6 -16.34 -4.16 13.04
CA PRO A 6 -14.91 -3.92 13.00
C PRO A 6 -14.26 -4.60 11.79
N TRP A 7 -13.42 -3.87 11.08
CA TRP A 7 -12.82 -4.30 9.81
C TRP A 7 -12.14 -5.68 9.87
N HIS A 8 -11.49 -5.99 10.98
CA HIS A 8 -10.74 -7.25 11.18
C HIS A 8 -11.63 -8.48 11.36
N GLN A 9 -12.95 -8.29 11.54
CA GLN A 9 -13.93 -9.37 11.62
C GLN A 9 -14.51 -9.76 10.26
N GLY A 10 -14.18 -9.02 9.21
CA GLY A 10 -14.59 -9.29 7.84
C GLY A 10 -13.44 -9.78 6.96
N PRO A 11 -13.75 -10.17 5.71
CA PRO A 11 -12.74 -10.40 4.70
C PRO A 11 -12.03 -9.07 4.37
N ARG A 12 -10.78 -9.15 3.97
CA ARG A 12 -9.95 -8.01 3.61
C ARG A 12 -8.99 -8.37 2.50
N ALA A 13 -8.73 -7.44 1.61
CA ALA A 13 -7.75 -7.59 0.55
C ALA A 13 -6.47 -6.85 0.93
N CYS A 14 -5.32 -7.41 0.60
CA CYS A 14 -4.02 -6.79 0.80
C CYS A 14 -3.37 -6.56 -0.55
N PHE A 15 -2.73 -5.44 -0.71
CA PHE A 15 -2.21 -4.97 -1.98
C PHE A 15 -0.80 -4.41 -1.80
N ASP A 16 0.09 -4.75 -2.72
CA ASP A 16 1.46 -4.24 -2.75
C ASP A 16 2.01 -4.20 -4.18
N LEU A 17 2.88 -3.25 -4.46
CA LEU A 17 3.56 -3.05 -5.73
C LEU A 17 5.08 -3.06 -5.58
N GLU A 18 5.77 -3.71 -6.52
CA GLU A 18 7.16 -3.37 -6.82
C GLU A 18 7.23 -2.50 -8.07
N THR A 19 8.11 -1.52 -8.07
CA THR A 19 8.09 -0.44 -9.05
C THR A 19 9.49 -0.06 -9.54
N THR A 20 9.54 0.74 -10.60
CA THR A 20 10.80 1.23 -11.17
C THR A 20 11.51 2.31 -10.34
N GLY A 21 10.94 2.81 -9.25
CA GLY A 21 11.58 3.88 -8.47
C GLY A 21 10.75 4.39 -7.31
N ARG A 22 11.26 5.40 -6.61
CA ARG A 22 10.71 5.89 -5.33
C ARG A 22 9.73 7.06 -5.47
N ASP A 23 9.73 7.73 -6.62
CA ASP A 23 8.79 8.81 -6.88
C ASP A 23 7.48 8.24 -7.44
N PRO A 24 6.37 8.20 -6.69
CA PRO A 24 5.12 7.61 -7.13
C PRO A 24 4.49 8.35 -8.32
N GLN A 25 4.90 9.58 -8.60
CA GLN A 25 4.44 10.35 -9.75
C GLN A 25 5.05 9.84 -11.07
N GLN A 26 6.24 9.24 -11.02
CA GLN A 26 7.01 8.79 -12.18
C GLN A 26 7.16 7.28 -12.25
N ALA A 27 7.13 6.60 -11.13
CA ALA A 27 7.32 5.16 -11.04
C ALA A 27 6.32 4.39 -11.92
N ARG A 28 6.77 3.24 -12.43
CA ARG A 28 5.98 2.31 -13.25
C ARG A 28 5.85 0.99 -12.49
N ILE A 29 4.74 0.29 -12.67
CA ILE A 29 4.52 -1.02 -12.06
C ILE A 29 5.45 -2.04 -12.69
N VAL A 30 6.15 -2.83 -11.86
CA VAL A 30 6.97 -3.99 -12.23
C VAL A 30 6.29 -5.28 -11.79
N THR A 31 5.93 -5.40 -10.51
CA THR A 31 5.04 -6.48 -10.04
C THR A 31 3.90 -5.90 -9.24
N ALA A 32 2.81 -6.62 -9.18
CA ALA A 32 1.67 -6.31 -8.33
C ALA A 32 1.15 -7.60 -7.70
N SER A 33 0.70 -7.52 -6.45
CA SER A 33 0.04 -8.62 -5.79
C SER A 33 -1.19 -8.15 -5.02
N VAL A 34 -2.25 -8.93 -5.08
CA VAL A 34 -3.44 -8.76 -4.26
C VAL A 34 -3.76 -10.10 -3.61
N VAL A 35 -3.95 -10.09 -2.30
CA VAL A 35 -4.26 -11.29 -1.51
C VAL A 35 -5.57 -11.06 -0.78
N LEU A 36 -6.57 -11.89 -1.01
CA LEU A 36 -7.81 -11.91 -0.24
C LEU A 36 -7.65 -12.82 0.97
N VAL A 37 -7.92 -12.28 2.14
CA VAL A 37 -7.79 -12.98 3.41
C VAL A 37 -9.16 -13.09 4.10
N SER A 38 -9.45 -14.26 4.67
CA SER A 38 -10.66 -14.53 5.45
C SER A 38 -10.65 -13.79 6.80
N PRO A 39 -11.79 -13.71 7.50
CA PRO A 39 -11.82 -13.20 8.87
C PRO A 39 -10.88 -13.94 9.82
N ALA A 40 -10.59 -15.22 9.56
CA ALA A 40 -9.68 -16.05 10.36
C ALA A 40 -8.19 -15.82 10.03
N GLY A 41 -7.86 -14.96 9.06
CA GLY A 41 -6.48 -14.72 8.65
C GLY A 41 -5.94 -15.71 7.61
N GLU A 42 -6.83 -16.52 7.00
CA GLU A 42 -6.46 -17.51 5.99
C GLU A 42 -6.53 -16.91 4.59
N VAL A 43 -5.52 -17.17 3.78
CA VAL A 43 -5.50 -16.78 2.37
C VAL A 43 -6.60 -17.53 1.62
N GLN A 44 -7.49 -16.80 0.98
CA GLN A 44 -8.60 -17.34 0.19
C GLN A 44 -8.32 -17.30 -1.30
N GLN A 45 -7.67 -16.24 -1.76
CA GLN A 45 -7.32 -16.06 -3.17
C GLN A 45 -6.13 -15.11 -3.30
N GLU A 46 -5.31 -15.36 -4.31
CA GLU A 46 -4.14 -14.56 -4.65
C GLU A 46 -4.17 -14.20 -6.13
N TRP A 47 -3.73 -12.98 -6.44
CA TRP A 47 -3.49 -12.50 -7.78
C TRP A 47 -2.09 -11.91 -7.82
N GLU A 48 -1.32 -12.33 -8.81
CA GLU A 48 0.03 -11.84 -9.03
C GLU A 48 0.21 -11.46 -10.49
N TRP A 49 0.90 -10.36 -10.72
CA TRP A 49 1.24 -9.88 -12.05
C TRP A 49 2.72 -9.53 -12.12
N LEU A 50 3.32 -9.89 -13.26
CA LEU A 50 4.60 -9.36 -13.70
C LEU A 50 4.32 -8.49 -14.93
N ALA A 51 4.72 -7.22 -14.86
CA ALA A 51 4.55 -6.25 -15.94
C ALA A 51 5.87 -5.94 -16.64
N ASP A 52 5.79 -5.76 -17.95
CA ASP A 52 6.81 -4.97 -18.68
C ASP A 52 6.45 -3.49 -18.54
N PRO A 53 7.21 -2.70 -17.75
CA PRO A 53 6.93 -1.28 -17.56
C PRO A 53 7.09 -0.42 -18.81
N GLY A 54 7.64 -0.98 -19.91
CA GLY A 54 7.95 -0.28 -21.15
C GLY A 54 9.13 0.69 -21.06
N ILE A 55 9.81 0.70 -19.92
CA ILE A 55 11.03 1.49 -19.66
C ILE A 55 12.08 0.60 -19.00
N GLU A 56 13.30 1.09 -18.90
CA GLU A 56 14.36 0.42 -18.14
C GLU A 56 14.05 0.42 -16.64
N ILE A 57 14.25 -0.72 -15.99
CA ILE A 57 14.17 -0.85 -14.53
C ILE A 57 15.56 -0.47 -13.98
N PRO A 58 15.68 0.58 -13.18
CA PRO A 58 16.97 0.97 -12.58
C PRO A 58 17.58 -0.19 -11.76
N GLU A 59 18.90 -0.33 -11.82
CA GLU A 59 19.61 -1.37 -11.07
C GLU A 59 19.30 -1.35 -9.58
N GLU A 60 19.12 -0.16 -9.01
CA GLU A 60 18.75 0.02 -7.60
C GLU A 60 17.39 -0.59 -7.26
N ALA A 61 16.41 -0.46 -8.16
CA ALA A 61 15.09 -1.07 -8.01
C ALA A 61 15.17 -2.58 -8.21
N ALA A 62 15.84 -3.03 -9.27
CA ALA A 62 16.06 -4.45 -9.54
C ALA A 62 16.78 -5.17 -8.39
N ALA A 63 17.73 -4.50 -7.73
CA ALA A 63 18.43 -5.05 -6.56
C ALA A 63 17.50 -5.25 -5.34
N VAL A 64 16.39 -4.50 -5.25
CA VAL A 64 15.41 -4.63 -4.17
C VAL A 64 14.46 -5.79 -4.44
N HIS A 65 13.77 -5.82 -5.59
CA HIS A 65 12.70 -6.78 -5.87
C HIS A 65 13.12 -7.96 -6.79
N GLY A 66 14.36 -7.97 -7.27
CA GLY A 66 14.92 -9.10 -8.03
C GLY A 66 14.42 -9.24 -9.47
N VAL A 67 13.74 -8.24 -10.03
CA VAL A 67 13.25 -8.27 -11.42
C VAL A 67 14.10 -7.32 -12.27
N SER A 68 14.85 -7.90 -13.24
CA SER A 68 15.63 -7.10 -14.19
C SER A 68 14.76 -6.62 -15.37
N THR A 69 15.26 -5.63 -16.10
CA THR A 69 14.62 -5.15 -17.35
C THR A 69 14.44 -6.29 -18.35
N GLU A 70 15.46 -7.15 -18.50
CA GLU A 70 15.42 -8.29 -19.43
C GLU A 70 14.33 -9.27 -19.06
N ARG A 71 14.20 -9.59 -17.76
CA ARG A 71 13.17 -10.50 -17.26
C ARG A 71 11.78 -9.91 -17.47
N ALA A 72 11.59 -8.63 -17.11
CA ALA A 72 10.31 -7.95 -17.29
C ALA A 72 9.87 -7.93 -18.76
N ARG A 73 10.79 -7.69 -19.68
CA ARG A 73 10.52 -7.70 -21.15
C ARG A 73 10.25 -9.10 -21.68
N ALA A 74 10.89 -10.14 -21.16
CA ALA A 74 10.75 -11.50 -21.63
C ALA A 74 9.51 -12.22 -21.09
N GLU A 75 9.14 -11.96 -19.83
CA GLU A 75 8.12 -12.72 -19.11
C GLU A 75 6.92 -11.84 -18.70
N GLY A 76 7.10 -10.52 -18.64
CA GLY A 76 6.07 -9.60 -18.20
C GLY A 76 5.01 -9.34 -19.26
N ARG A 77 3.82 -9.04 -18.80
CA ARG A 77 2.73 -8.58 -19.66
C ARG A 77 2.80 -7.05 -19.85
N PRO A 78 2.24 -6.49 -20.92
CA PRO A 78 2.16 -5.05 -21.08
C PRO A 78 1.57 -4.37 -19.82
N VAL A 79 2.26 -3.35 -19.29
CA VAL A 79 1.82 -2.70 -18.04
C VAL A 79 0.39 -2.15 -18.12
N ALA A 80 -0.06 -1.73 -19.29
CA ALA A 80 -1.44 -1.28 -19.49
C ALA A 80 -2.48 -2.37 -19.19
N GLU A 81 -2.22 -3.62 -19.61
CA GLU A 81 -3.09 -4.76 -19.34
C GLU A 81 -3.08 -5.12 -17.86
N VAL A 82 -1.89 -5.17 -17.25
CA VAL A 82 -1.72 -5.42 -15.81
C VAL A 82 -2.45 -4.35 -15.00
N THR A 83 -2.29 -3.09 -15.36
CA THR A 83 -2.97 -1.97 -14.67
C THR A 83 -4.49 -2.09 -14.77
N ALA A 84 -5.02 -2.46 -15.94
CA ALA A 84 -6.46 -2.62 -16.13
C ALA A 84 -7.03 -3.76 -15.26
N GLU A 85 -6.39 -4.92 -15.25
CA GLU A 85 -6.81 -6.07 -14.45
C GLU A 85 -6.70 -5.81 -12.95
N LEU A 86 -5.56 -5.25 -12.50
CA LEU A 86 -5.35 -4.85 -11.12
C LEU A 86 -6.41 -3.85 -10.66
N GLY A 87 -6.67 -2.83 -11.50
CA GLY A 87 -7.70 -1.83 -11.23
C GLY A 87 -9.09 -2.45 -11.06
N GLU A 88 -9.47 -3.41 -11.93
CA GLU A 88 -10.75 -4.12 -11.81
C GLU A 88 -10.83 -5.00 -10.55
N VAL A 89 -9.78 -5.72 -10.19
CA VAL A 89 -9.74 -6.54 -8.97
C VAL A 89 -9.94 -5.65 -7.74
N LEU A 90 -9.19 -4.56 -7.61
CA LEU A 90 -9.30 -3.65 -6.48
C LEU A 90 -10.66 -2.94 -6.44
N ALA A 91 -11.16 -2.47 -7.59
CA ALA A 91 -12.49 -1.86 -7.68
C ALA A 91 -13.60 -2.85 -7.29
N GLY A 92 -13.44 -4.14 -7.58
CA GLY A 92 -14.35 -5.19 -7.14
C GLY A 92 -14.46 -5.27 -5.62
N PHE A 93 -13.34 -5.19 -4.91
CA PHE A 93 -13.30 -5.17 -3.45
C PHE A 93 -13.95 -3.91 -2.89
N TRP A 94 -13.60 -2.73 -3.38
CA TRP A 94 -14.19 -1.46 -2.92
C TRP A 94 -15.69 -1.41 -3.16
N ARG A 95 -16.18 -1.83 -4.35
CA ARG A 95 -17.63 -1.91 -4.62
C ARG A 95 -18.37 -2.86 -3.68
N SER A 96 -17.68 -3.91 -3.21
CA SER A 96 -18.24 -4.88 -2.26
C SER A 96 -18.10 -4.44 -0.79
N GLY A 97 -17.45 -3.30 -0.52
CA GLY A 97 -17.19 -2.82 0.83
C GLY A 97 -16.08 -3.59 1.57
N VAL A 98 -15.29 -4.42 0.86
CA VAL A 98 -14.12 -5.10 1.39
C VAL A 98 -12.98 -4.10 1.48
N PRO A 99 -12.37 -3.88 2.66
CA PRO A 99 -11.24 -2.97 2.80
C PRO A 99 -10.00 -3.51 2.07
N VAL A 100 -9.27 -2.59 1.44
CA VAL A 100 -7.95 -2.88 0.86
C VAL A 100 -6.88 -2.34 1.81
N LEU A 101 -5.96 -3.20 2.21
CA LEU A 101 -4.83 -2.88 3.06
C LEU A 101 -3.57 -2.71 2.20
N ALA A 102 -2.84 -1.63 2.40
CA ALA A 102 -1.53 -1.42 1.79
C ALA A 102 -0.62 -0.69 2.78
N PHE A 103 0.66 -1.10 2.86
CA PHE A 103 1.62 -0.46 3.75
C PHE A 103 2.21 0.78 3.08
N ASN A 104 2.03 1.96 3.68
CA ASN A 104 2.35 3.25 3.04
C ASN A 104 1.52 3.45 1.76
N ALA A 105 0.23 3.17 1.88
CA ALA A 105 -0.76 3.08 0.79
C ALA A 105 -0.74 4.26 -0.18
N ALA A 106 -0.37 5.45 0.28
CA ALA A 106 -0.31 6.64 -0.58
C ALA A 106 0.71 6.47 -1.72
N TYR A 107 1.77 5.69 -1.53
CA TYR A 107 2.72 5.39 -2.58
C TYR A 107 2.07 4.52 -3.67
N ASP A 108 1.60 3.33 -3.31
CA ASP A 108 1.06 2.34 -4.25
C ASP A 108 -0.17 2.84 -5.00
N LEU A 109 -1.08 3.48 -4.28
CA LEU A 109 -2.30 4.02 -4.88
C LEU A 109 -2.03 5.22 -5.78
N THR A 110 -0.97 6.00 -5.50
CA THR A 110 -0.54 7.06 -6.41
C THR A 110 0.07 6.47 -7.68
N VAL A 111 0.95 5.47 -7.56
CA VAL A 111 1.51 4.75 -8.73
C VAL A 111 0.39 4.19 -9.58
N LEU A 112 -0.55 3.46 -8.99
CA LEU A 112 -1.69 2.90 -9.71
C LEU A 112 -2.51 3.99 -10.42
N THR A 113 -2.80 5.10 -9.72
CA THR A 113 -3.54 6.22 -10.31
C THR A 113 -2.77 6.82 -11.50
N ARG A 114 -1.46 6.97 -11.39
CA ARG A 114 -0.64 7.50 -12.51
C ARG A 114 -0.58 6.52 -13.68
N GLU A 115 -0.55 5.21 -13.41
CA GLU A 115 -0.62 4.21 -14.49
C GLU A 115 -1.97 4.24 -15.19
N THR A 116 -3.09 4.30 -14.46
CA THR A 116 -4.42 4.40 -15.08
C THR A 116 -4.53 5.65 -15.96
N GLU A 117 -4.03 6.79 -15.51
CA GLU A 117 -4.01 8.03 -16.27
C GLU A 117 -3.14 7.93 -17.55
N ARG A 118 -1.94 7.32 -17.47
CA ARG A 118 -1.04 7.12 -18.62
C ARG A 118 -1.67 6.28 -19.71
N HIS A 119 -2.51 5.33 -19.33
CA HIS A 119 -3.12 4.38 -20.25
C HIS A 119 -4.58 4.69 -20.59
N GLY A 120 -5.12 5.83 -20.11
CA GLY A 120 -6.51 6.23 -20.35
C GLY A 120 -7.53 5.27 -19.75
N LEU A 121 -7.17 4.59 -18.65
CA LEU A 121 -8.02 3.68 -17.90
C LEU A 121 -8.85 4.44 -16.85
N PRO A 122 -9.95 3.85 -16.35
CA PRO A 122 -10.73 4.45 -15.28
C PRO A 122 -9.86 4.69 -14.02
N ALA A 123 -9.98 5.88 -13.44
CA ALA A 123 -9.29 6.18 -12.20
C ALA A 123 -9.83 5.31 -11.05
N PRO A 124 -8.96 4.78 -10.17
CA PRO A 124 -9.42 4.06 -8.98
C PRO A 124 -10.16 5.01 -8.02
N GLU A 125 -11.15 4.48 -7.33
CA GLU A 125 -11.86 5.15 -6.22
C GLU A 125 -11.57 4.37 -4.93
N PRO A 126 -10.39 4.59 -4.30
CA PRO A 126 -9.89 3.75 -3.21
C PRO A 126 -10.64 4.03 -1.90
N PHE A 127 -11.71 3.28 -1.64
CA PHE A 127 -12.49 3.37 -0.42
C PHE A 127 -13.24 2.05 -0.11
N PRO A 128 -13.09 1.46 1.12
CA PRO A 128 -12.17 1.89 2.18
C PRO A 128 -10.74 1.32 1.99
N VAL A 129 -9.76 2.09 2.46
CA VAL A 129 -8.34 1.71 2.51
C VAL A 129 -7.87 1.76 3.96
N LEU A 130 -7.02 0.83 4.37
CA LEU A 130 -6.36 0.83 5.67
C LEU A 130 -4.84 0.74 5.46
N ASP A 131 -4.12 1.66 6.08
CA ASP A 131 -2.66 1.77 5.96
C ASP A 131 -1.99 1.52 7.32
N PRO A 132 -1.41 0.35 7.55
CA PRO A 132 -0.74 0.04 8.82
C PRO A 132 0.38 1.00 9.20
N PHE A 133 1.00 1.67 8.23
CA PHE A 133 2.00 2.71 8.50
C PHE A 133 1.37 3.94 9.17
N VAL A 134 0.26 4.44 8.63
CA VAL A 134 -0.49 5.57 9.20
C VAL A 134 -1.09 5.18 10.54
N LEU A 135 -1.73 4.00 10.62
CA LEU A 135 -2.32 3.47 11.84
C LEU A 135 -1.28 3.33 12.96
N ASN A 136 -0.12 2.70 12.68
CA ASN A 136 0.94 2.56 13.67
C ASN A 136 1.47 3.90 14.16
N LYS A 137 1.65 4.87 13.27
CA LYS A 137 2.09 6.22 13.66
C LYS A 137 1.09 6.92 14.56
N GLN A 138 -0.19 6.64 14.41
CA GLN A 138 -1.24 7.19 15.26
C GLN A 138 -1.25 6.55 16.65
N VAL A 139 -1.33 5.23 16.73
CA VAL A 139 -1.51 4.53 18.02
C VAL A 139 -0.21 4.33 18.79
N HIS A 140 0.94 4.34 18.11
CA HIS A 140 2.26 4.22 18.72
C HIS A 140 3.16 5.42 18.39
N ARG A 141 2.64 6.62 18.65
CA ARG A 141 3.19 7.93 18.22
C ARG A 141 4.66 8.10 18.61
N TYR A 142 5.05 7.71 19.82
CA TYR A 142 6.40 7.93 20.35
C TYR A 142 7.35 6.75 20.18
N ARG A 143 6.98 5.81 19.31
CA ARG A 143 7.85 4.67 18.96
C ARG A 143 9.20 5.16 18.44
N ARG A 144 10.28 4.55 18.93
CA ARG A 144 11.65 4.81 18.47
C ARG A 144 12.03 3.83 17.35
N GLY A 145 12.89 4.26 16.44
CA GLY A 145 13.42 3.43 15.35
C GLY A 145 12.65 3.57 14.03
N LYS A 146 13.07 2.79 13.05
CA LYS A 146 12.51 2.81 11.69
C LYS A 146 11.08 2.22 11.68
N ARG A 147 10.22 2.77 10.85
CA ARG A 147 8.86 2.26 10.61
C ARG A 147 8.74 1.67 9.21
N THR A 148 9.73 0.88 8.80
CA THR A 148 9.59 0.04 7.60
C THR A 148 8.70 -1.15 7.93
N LEU A 149 8.12 -1.79 6.91
CA LEU A 149 7.28 -2.99 7.08
C LEU A 149 8.02 -4.05 7.92
N GLY A 150 9.25 -4.40 7.52
CA GLY A 150 10.06 -5.39 8.25
C GLY A 150 10.33 -5.01 9.71
N ALA A 151 10.64 -3.73 10.01
CA ALA A 151 10.88 -3.29 11.38
C ALA A 151 9.62 -3.33 12.26
N LEU A 152 8.44 -3.11 11.68
CA LEU A 152 7.19 -3.24 12.39
C LEU A 152 6.79 -4.72 12.53
N CYS A 153 6.98 -5.53 11.50
CA CYS A 153 6.75 -6.97 11.59
C CYS A 153 7.57 -7.60 12.73
N GLU A 154 8.87 -7.29 12.81
CA GLU A 154 9.74 -7.74 13.89
C GLU A 154 9.20 -7.34 15.28
N GLU A 155 8.80 -6.08 15.44
CA GLU A 155 8.28 -5.56 16.72
C GLU A 155 6.97 -6.21 17.16
N TYR A 156 6.07 -6.47 16.19
CA TYR A 156 4.76 -7.05 16.48
C TYR A 156 4.72 -8.58 16.36
N GLY A 157 5.88 -9.22 16.16
CA GLY A 157 6.00 -10.68 16.08
C GLY A 157 5.38 -11.28 14.81
N VAL A 158 5.32 -10.50 13.73
CA VAL A 158 4.82 -10.94 12.43
C VAL A 158 5.97 -11.52 11.61
N VAL A 159 5.79 -12.75 11.11
CA VAL A 159 6.76 -13.37 10.21
C VAL A 159 6.63 -12.76 8.82
N LEU A 160 7.73 -12.23 8.31
CA LEU A 160 7.87 -11.72 6.95
C LEU A 160 8.67 -12.74 6.15
N ASP A 161 7.97 -13.56 5.39
CA ASP A 161 8.56 -14.57 4.50
C ASP A 161 8.98 -13.91 3.18
N ALA A 162 10.19 -14.18 2.70
CA ALA A 162 10.68 -13.68 1.40
C ALA A 162 10.43 -12.17 1.16
N ALA A 163 10.92 -11.31 2.07
CA ALA A 163 10.83 -9.86 1.95
C ALA A 163 11.22 -9.36 0.53
N HIS A 164 10.52 -8.33 0.05
CA HIS A 164 10.67 -7.73 -1.28
C HIS A 164 10.10 -8.58 -2.42
N THR A 165 9.09 -9.38 -2.14
CA THR A 165 8.13 -9.83 -3.15
C THR A 165 6.77 -9.22 -2.82
N SER A 166 6.08 -8.68 -3.82
CA SER A 166 4.81 -7.99 -3.58
C SER A 166 3.77 -8.87 -2.87
N ALA A 167 3.75 -10.20 -3.13
CA ALA A 167 2.85 -11.12 -2.44
C ALA A 167 3.17 -11.29 -0.95
N ALA A 168 4.46 -11.47 -0.61
CA ALA A 168 4.87 -11.61 0.78
C ALA A 168 4.66 -10.31 1.57
N ASP A 169 4.96 -9.16 0.97
CA ASP A 169 4.80 -7.86 1.60
C ASP A 169 3.30 -7.50 1.76
N ALA A 170 2.44 -7.85 0.79
CA ALA A 170 0.99 -7.74 0.94
C ALA A 170 0.46 -8.57 2.12
N LEU A 171 0.86 -9.84 2.23
CA LEU A 171 0.42 -10.71 3.32
C LEU A 171 0.98 -10.27 4.69
N ALA A 172 2.24 -9.82 4.73
CA ALA A 172 2.82 -9.25 5.94
C ALA A 172 2.11 -7.97 6.39
N THR A 173 1.66 -7.15 5.43
CA THR A 173 0.85 -5.95 5.69
C THR A 173 -0.46 -6.30 6.38
N GLU A 174 -1.14 -7.34 5.94
CA GLU A 174 -2.35 -7.85 6.60
C GLU A 174 -2.07 -8.30 8.03
N ARG A 175 -1.10 -9.19 8.20
CA ARG A 175 -0.73 -9.74 9.51
C ARG A 175 -0.32 -8.64 10.48
N LEU A 176 0.41 -7.63 10.01
CA LEU A 176 0.77 -6.45 10.79
C LEU A 176 -0.48 -5.65 11.20
N ALA A 177 -1.41 -5.41 10.27
CA ALA A 177 -2.64 -4.70 10.57
C ALA A 177 -3.47 -5.43 11.64
N ALA A 178 -3.59 -6.76 11.53
CA ALA A 178 -4.27 -7.60 12.51
C ALA A 178 -3.59 -7.52 13.88
N ALA A 179 -2.27 -7.64 13.94
CA ALA A 179 -1.49 -7.52 15.18
C ALA A 179 -1.64 -6.13 15.82
N LEU A 180 -1.73 -5.07 15.02
CA LEU A 180 -2.02 -3.72 15.51
C LEU A 180 -3.43 -3.64 16.11
N ALA A 181 -4.44 -4.20 15.46
CA ALA A 181 -5.81 -4.22 15.98
C ALA A 181 -5.92 -5.06 17.26
N ASP A 182 -5.16 -6.14 17.38
CA ASP A 182 -5.10 -6.94 18.61
C ASP A 182 -4.50 -6.17 19.77
N ARG A 183 -3.48 -5.36 19.51
CA ARG A 183 -2.79 -4.60 20.56
C ARG A 183 -3.49 -3.30 20.91
N PHE A 184 -4.15 -2.63 19.95
CA PHE A 184 -4.73 -1.30 20.11
C PHE A 184 -6.22 -1.32 19.80
N ALA A 185 -7.04 -1.32 20.85
CA ALA A 185 -8.49 -1.45 20.74
C ALA A 185 -9.15 -0.33 19.93
N GLU A 186 -8.54 0.86 19.89
CA GLU A 186 -8.98 2.00 19.09
C GLU A 186 -8.97 1.75 17.58
N LEU A 187 -8.25 0.73 17.10
CA LEU A 187 -8.25 0.32 15.70
C LEU A 187 -9.35 -0.67 15.35
N ARG A 188 -10.12 -1.15 16.33
CA ARG A 188 -11.23 -2.11 16.13
C ARG A 188 -12.51 -1.39 15.74
N GLN A 189 -12.47 -0.65 14.65
CA GLN A 189 -13.58 0.15 14.14
C GLN A 189 -14.00 -0.35 12.74
N PRO A 190 -15.13 0.12 12.20
CA PRO A 190 -15.49 -0.10 10.81
C PRO A 190 -14.42 0.46 9.87
N ALA A 191 -14.15 -0.25 8.76
CA ALA A 191 -13.11 0.15 7.81
C ALA A 191 -13.32 1.56 7.25
N ALA A 192 -14.56 1.95 6.97
CA ALA A 192 -14.90 3.28 6.48
C ALA A 192 -14.54 4.38 7.50
N ALA A 193 -14.80 4.14 8.78
CA ALA A 193 -14.45 5.10 9.84
C ALA A 193 -12.94 5.28 9.99
N LEU A 194 -12.17 4.19 9.90
CA LEU A 194 -10.71 4.27 9.93
C LEU A 194 -10.15 4.93 8.66
N HIS A 195 -10.74 4.67 7.49
CA HIS A 195 -10.34 5.35 6.26
C HIS A 195 -10.45 6.86 6.42
N GLU A 196 -11.61 7.36 6.83
CA GLU A 196 -11.85 8.79 7.04
C GLU A 196 -10.89 9.40 8.08
N ALA A 197 -10.65 8.69 9.19
CA ALA A 197 -9.74 9.14 10.22
C ALA A 197 -8.28 9.24 9.73
N GLN A 198 -7.84 8.30 8.88
CA GLN A 198 -6.49 8.27 8.33
C GLN A 198 -6.19 9.49 7.44
N ILE A 199 -7.18 10.09 6.78
CA ILE A 199 -7.00 11.34 6.01
C ILE A 199 -6.45 12.44 6.92
N GLY A 200 -7.07 12.64 8.07
CA GLY A 200 -6.60 13.63 9.05
C GLY A 200 -5.26 13.25 9.68
N TRP A 201 -5.10 11.99 10.07
CA TRP A 201 -3.86 11.50 10.67
C TRP A 201 -2.65 11.59 9.73
N ALA A 202 -2.81 11.27 8.46
CA ALA A 202 -1.75 11.41 7.48
C ALA A 202 -1.31 12.87 7.31
N ALA A 203 -2.27 13.79 7.23
CA ALA A 203 -2.00 15.21 7.15
C ALA A 203 -1.25 15.75 8.39
N GLU A 204 -1.67 15.37 9.60
CA GLU A 204 -1.00 15.74 10.85
C GLU A 204 0.43 15.16 10.94
N GLN A 205 0.61 13.91 10.54
CA GLN A 205 1.90 13.23 10.53
C GLN A 205 2.85 13.87 9.52
N ALA A 206 2.37 14.24 8.34
CA ALA A 206 3.15 14.96 7.34
C ALA A 206 3.55 16.36 7.80
N ALA A 207 2.62 17.10 8.39
CA ALA A 207 2.90 18.42 8.95
C ALA A 207 4.00 18.36 10.04
N SER A 208 3.92 17.39 10.94
CA SER A 208 4.95 17.18 11.97
C SER A 208 6.31 16.81 11.37
N LEU A 209 6.34 15.99 10.33
CA LEU A 209 7.57 15.62 9.64
C LEU A 209 8.17 16.80 8.87
N GLN A 210 7.32 17.60 8.23
CA GLN A 210 7.73 18.83 7.54
C GLN A 210 8.37 19.83 8.51
N GLU A 211 7.77 20.01 9.68
CA GLU A 211 8.31 20.88 10.72
C GLU A 211 9.70 20.40 11.19
N TYR A 212 9.87 19.08 11.33
CA TYR A 212 11.17 18.49 11.64
C TYR A 212 12.21 18.75 10.55
N PHE A 213 11.88 18.57 9.27
CA PHE A 213 12.81 18.80 8.16
C PHE A 213 13.15 20.29 7.99
N ARG A 214 12.20 21.20 8.24
CA ARG A 214 12.40 22.65 8.16
C ARG A 214 13.41 23.20 9.16
N ARG A 215 13.78 22.44 10.17
CA ARG A 215 14.91 22.78 11.05
C ARG A 215 16.25 22.77 10.33
N LYS A 216 16.37 22.03 9.22
CA LYS A 216 17.58 21.93 8.41
C LYS A 216 17.40 22.55 7.03
N ASP A 217 16.25 22.41 6.44
CA ASP A 217 15.88 22.93 5.13
C ASP A 217 14.54 23.69 5.24
N PRO A 218 14.55 25.02 5.35
CA PRO A 218 13.32 25.82 5.48
C PRO A 218 12.34 25.68 4.31
N ALA A 219 12.79 25.22 3.14
CA ALA A 219 11.97 25.01 1.96
C ALA A 219 11.33 23.61 1.91
N ALA A 220 11.64 22.73 2.87
CA ALA A 220 11.10 21.36 2.89
C ALA A 220 9.57 21.35 2.87
N VAL A 221 9.02 20.55 1.98
CA VAL A 221 7.58 20.27 1.85
C VAL A 221 7.37 18.78 1.97
N VAL A 222 6.41 18.38 2.79
CA VAL A 222 5.96 16.99 2.92
C VAL A 222 4.48 16.95 2.58
N ASP A 223 4.14 16.24 1.51
CA ASP A 223 2.74 16.05 1.13
C ASP A 223 2.04 15.11 2.13
N GLY A 224 0.94 15.57 2.68
CA GLY A 224 0.11 14.82 3.62
C GLY A 224 -1.20 14.33 3.02
N THR A 225 -1.38 14.49 1.72
CA THR A 225 -2.58 14.02 1.03
C THR A 225 -2.61 12.49 1.02
N TRP A 226 -3.72 11.91 1.40
CA TRP A 226 -3.92 10.47 1.49
C TRP A 226 -5.35 10.11 1.06
N PRO A 227 -5.63 8.98 0.41
CA PRO A 227 -4.70 7.88 0.09
C PRO A 227 -3.98 8.01 -1.25
N VAL A 228 -4.16 9.08 -1.98
CA VAL A 228 -3.51 9.34 -3.29
C VAL A 228 -2.92 10.74 -3.28
N HIS A 229 -1.65 10.86 -3.63
CA HIS A 229 -1.03 12.18 -3.79
C HIS A 229 -1.53 12.89 -5.06
N PRO A 230 -1.84 14.19 -4.99
CA PRO A 230 -2.19 14.97 -6.16
C PRO A 230 -1.03 15.05 -7.16
N ARG A 231 -1.29 15.50 -8.37
CA ARG A 231 -0.21 15.90 -9.27
C ARG A 231 0.50 17.15 -8.71
N PRO A 232 1.82 17.24 -8.86
CA PRO A 232 2.59 18.44 -8.49
C PRO A 232 2.11 19.68 -9.21
#